data_f72b3f902f826a0430e11d04c11cd4d7
#
_entry.id   f72b3f902f826a0430e11d04c11cd4d7
#
_cell.length_a   1.000
_cell.length_b   1.000
_cell.length_c   1.000
_cell.angle_alpha   90.00
_cell.angle_beta   90.00
_cell.angle_gamma   90.00
#
_symmetry.space_group_name_H-M   'P 1'
#
loop_
_entity.id
_entity.type
_entity.pdbx_description
1 polymer ?
#
loop_
_entity_poly.entity_id
_entity_poly.type
_entity_poly.pdbx_seq_one_letter_code
_entity_poly.pdbx_strand_id
1 'polypeptide(L)'
;IPDDWGRKREDVCSERYREAIRQAAIHPSVSAFEGKHLGFYANFETKPDEVILLKSGISYTSLKNAEENLAAEMKDFDFDRTHAECVRLWNDELAKVSVEGGTDEEKRVFYTALYHTLIDPRLCSDINGEYTGADKKIHQTGKFRKRTIFSGWDVFRSQMPLQTIINPEMVNDLVNSLVEIADQSGNEYLERWELLNAYSGCMVGNPAISVLCDAYRKGIRDYDVEKAYRYALNTSRRFSNNDDGYTPGNISCTLEYDY
;
A
#
# COMPACT_ATOMS: atom_id res chain seq x y z
N ILE A 1 -6.63 -21.76 -7.26
CA ILE A 1 -7.34 -21.40 -6.01
C ILE A 1 -8.83 -21.29 -6.35
N PRO A 2 -9.74 -21.92 -5.60
CA PRO A 2 -11.17 -21.85 -5.87
C PRO A 2 -11.75 -20.42 -5.76
N ASP A 3 -12.68 -20.07 -6.64
CA ASP A 3 -13.28 -18.71 -6.72
C ASP A 3 -14.14 -18.34 -5.49
N ASP A 4 -14.53 -19.30 -4.67
CA ASP A 4 -15.39 -19.11 -3.49
C ASP A 4 -14.63 -19.00 -2.15
N TRP A 5 -13.33 -18.87 -2.21
CA TRP A 5 -12.44 -18.87 -1.03
C TRP A 5 -12.69 -17.75 -0.03
N GLY A 6 -13.27 -16.66 -0.40
CA GLY A 6 -13.60 -15.58 0.51
C GLY A 6 -14.93 -15.76 1.27
N ARG A 7 -15.70 -16.80 0.99
CA ARG A 7 -17.08 -16.91 1.48
C ARG A 7 -17.26 -17.62 2.81
N LYS A 8 -16.28 -18.47 3.20
CA LYS A 8 -16.33 -19.19 4.48
C LYS A 8 -14.94 -19.22 5.10
N ARG A 9 -14.81 -18.57 6.25
CA ARG A 9 -13.53 -18.48 6.97
C ARG A 9 -12.96 -19.84 7.38
N GLU A 10 -13.82 -20.81 7.63
CA GLU A 10 -13.47 -22.18 7.99
C GLU A 10 -12.84 -22.96 6.82
N ASP A 11 -13.17 -22.59 5.59
CA ASP A 11 -12.66 -23.23 4.38
C ASP A 11 -11.28 -22.67 3.95
N VAL A 12 -10.83 -21.56 4.50
CA VAL A 12 -9.58 -20.89 4.14
C VAL A 12 -8.35 -21.62 4.70
N CYS A 13 -8.56 -22.41 5.75
CA CYS A 13 -7.48 -23.07 6.44
C CYS A 13 -7.35 -24.52 5.99
N SER A 14 -6.47 -24.76 5.13
CA SER A 14 -5.72 -25.99 5.11
C SER A 14 -6.17 -27.11 4.16
N GLU A 15 -7.28 -27.79 4.39
CA GLU A 15 -7.52 -29.04 3.66
C GLU A 15 -7.96 -28.79 2.21
N ARG A 16 -8.87 -27.87 2.01
CA ARG A 16 -9.35 -27.48 0.67
C ARG A 16 -8.25 -26.85 -0.18
N TYR A 17 -7.38 -26.03 0.43
CA TYR A 17 -6.21 -25.46 -0.23
C TYR A 17 -5.20 -26.54 -0.63
N ARG A 18 -4.89 -27.43 0.29
CA ARG A 18 -3.99 -28.55 0.02
C ARG A 18 -4.55 -29.48 -1.07
N GLU A 19 -5.84 -29.70 -1.04
CA GLU A 19 -6.49 -30.52 -2.07
C GLU A 19 -6.49 -29.81 -3.43
N ALA A 20 -6.77 -28.51 -3.49
CA ALA A 20 -6.66 -27.74 -4.72
C ALA A 20 -5.23 -27.76 -5.31
N ILE A 21 -4.20 -27.71 -4.46
CA ILE A 21 -2.81 -27.84 -4.88
C ILE A 21 -2.52 -29.27 -5.40
N ARG A 22 -2.99 -30.31 -4.69
CA ARG A 22 -2.80 -31.70 -5.13
C ARG A 22 -3.48 -31.98 -6.48
N GLN A 23 -4.62 -31.34 -6.74
CA GLN A 23 -5.38 -31.50 -7.97
C GLN A 23 -4.95 -30.55 -9.09
N ALA A 24 -4.01 -29.63 -8.81
CA ALA A 24 -3.53 -28.68 -9.80
C ALA A 24 -2.87 -29.41 -10.97
N ALA A 25 -3.28 -29.08 -12.19
CA ALA A 25 -2.62 -29.58 -13.38
C ALA A 25 -1.21 -28.99 -13.49
N ILE A 26 -0.23 -29.85 -13.71
CA ILE A 26 1.16 -29.45 -13.90
C ILE A 26 1.47 -29.47 -15.39
N HIS A 27 1.95 -28.35 -15.90
CA HIS A 27 2.35 -28.18 -17.30
C HIS A 27 3.88 -28.01 -17.36
N PRO A 28 4.66 -29.08 -17.42
CA PRO A 28 6.13 -29.02 -17.44
C PRO A 28 6.62 -28.43 -18.77
N SER A 29 7.75 -27.74 -18.73
CA SER A 29 8.48 -27.28 -19.92
C SER A 29 7.70 -26.30 -20.82
N VAL A 30 6.74 -25.54 -20.25
CA VAL A 30 6.08 -24.45 -20.97
C VAL A 30 6.73 -23.12 -20.61
N SER A 31 6.93 -22.26 -21.60
CA SER A 31 7.50 -20.92 -21.42
C SER A 31 6.44 -19.86 -21.15
N ALA A 32 5.17 -20.13 -21.46
CA ALA A 32 4.04 -19.27 -21.21
C ALA A 32 2.77 -20.09 -20.98
N PHE A 33 1.92 -19.64 -20.08
CA PHE A 33 0.62 -20.24 -19.80
C PHE A 33 -0.36 -19.18 -19.30
N GLU A 34 -1.57 -19.18 -19.83
CA GLU A 34 -2.65 -18.27 -19.46
C GLU A 34 -3.76 -19.02 -18.76
N GLY A 35 -4.32 -18.44 -17.71
CA GLY A 35 -5.45 -19.01 -16.97
C GLY A 35 -5.70 -18.28 -15.66
N LYS A 36 -6.68 -18.77 -14.92
CA LYS A 36 -6.98 -18.30 -13.56
C LYS A 36 -6.23 -19.12 -12.52
N HIS A 37 -5.85 -18.48 -11.41
CA HIS A 37 -5.25 -19.15 -10.25
C HIS A 37 -3.98 -19.95 -10.60
N LEU A 38 -3.11 -19.33 -11.38
CA LEU A 38 -1.86 -19.91 -11.81
C LEU A 38 -0.74 -19.73 -10.77
N GLY A 39 0.16 -20.68 -10.74
CA GLY A 39 1.48 -20.56 -10.13
C GLY A 39 2.54 -21.06 -11.10
N PHE A 40 3.77 -20.70 -10.88
CA PHE A 40 4.89 -21.24 -11.65
C PHE A 40 5.98 -21.74 -10.71
N TYR A 41 6.77 -22.64 -11.21
CA TYR A 41 8.00 -23.10 -10.57
C TYR A 41 9.08 -23.29 -11.64
N ALA A 42 10.33 -23.20 -11.22
CA ALA A 42 11.47 -23.50 -12.07
C ALA A 42 12.45 -24.38 -11.28
N ASN A 43 12.95 -25.42 -11.94
CA ASN A 43 13.97 -26.30 -11.40
C ASN A 43 15.28 -26.01 -12.10
N PHE A 44 16.35 -25.92 -11.33
CA PHE A 44 17.69 -25.68 -11.82
C PHE A 44 18.61 -26.83 -11.38
N GLU A 45 19.38 -27.37 -12.29
CA GLU A 45 20.51 -28.23 -11.95
C GLU A 45 21.69 -27.34 -11.59
N THR A 46 22.08 -27.33 -10.32
CA THR A 46 23.14 -26.46 -9.82
C THR A 46 24.36 -27.25 -9.38
N LYS A 47 25.52 -26.61 -9.49
CA LYS A 47 26.78 -27.08 -8.91
C LYS A 47 26.99 -26.41 -7.54
N PRO A 48 27.87 -26.96 -6.68
CA PRO A 48 28.29 -26.27 -5.47
C PRO A 48 28.74 -24.81 -5.79
N ASP A 49 28.31 -23.87 -5.00
CA ASP A 49 28.64 -22.43 -5.12
C ASP A 49 28.10 -21.73 -6.38
N GLU A 50 27.24 -22.37 -7.16
CA GLU A 50 26.57 -21.73 -8.28
C GLU A 50 25.45 -20.81 -7.77
N VAL A 51 25.47 -19.57 -8.23
CA VAL A 51 24.49 -18.54 -7.86
C VAL A 51 23.45 -18.39 -8.99
N ILE A 52 22.17 -18.50 -8.63
CA ILE A 52 21.05 -18.20 -9.53
C ILE A 52 20.49 -16.84 -9.15
N LEU A 53 20.42 -15.93 -10.12
CA LEU A 53 19.83 -14.62 -9.95
C LEU A 53 18.45 -14.58 -10.60
N LEU A 54 17.47 -14.10 -9.84
CA LEU A 54 16.11 -13.84 -10.29
C LEU A 54 15.80 -12.37 -10.09
N LYS A 55 15.20 -11.73 -11.09
CA LYS A 55 14.56 -10.42 -10.95
C LYS A 55 13.12 -10.50 -11.38
N SER A 56 12.24 -9.78 -10.67
CA SER A 56 10.81 -9.75 -10.93
C SER A 56 10.29 -8.35 -11.02
N GLY A 57 9.37 -8.08 -11.94
CA GLY A 57 8.62 -6.84 -12.05
C GLY A 57 7.17 -7.06 -11.65
N ILE A 58 6.57 -6.04 -11.04
CA ILE A 58 5.17 -6.05 -10.61
C ILE A 58 4.46 -4.85 -11.22
N SER A 59 3.21 -5.07 -11.65
CA SER A 59 2.26 -4.02 -12.00
C SER A 59 0.86 -4.49 -11.64
N TYR A 60 0.01 -3.54 -11.29
CA TYR A 60 -1.42 -3.78 -11.07
C TYR A 60 -2.27 -3.38 -12.28
N THR A 61 -1.64 -3.03 -13.40
CA THR A 61 -2.31 -2.58 -14.63
C THR A 61 -2.10 -3.54 -15.79
N SER A 62 -0.85 -3.89 -16.11
CA SER A 62 -0.56 -4.77 -17.25
C SER A 62 0.79 -5.48 -17.12
N LEU A 63 0.97 -6.58 -17.87
CA LEU A 63 2.27 -7.24 -18.00
C LEU A 63 3.31 -6.33 -18.65
N LYS A 64 2.91 -5.53 -19.63
CA LYS A 64 3.78 -4.55 -20.28
C LYS A 64 4.36 -3.56 -19.27
N ASN A 65 3.51 -3.02 -18.40
CA ASN A 65 3.96 -2.12 -17.35
C ASN A 65 4.86 -2.80 -16.31
N ALA A 66 4.62 -4.07 -16.00
CA ALA A 66 5.52 -4.85 -15.14
C ALA A 66 6.92 -4.99 -15.76
N GLU A 67 7.01 -5.22 -17.07
CA GLU A 67 8.27 -5.26 -17.80
C GLU A 67 8.95 -3.89 -17.82
N GLU A 68 8.20 -2.81 -18.05
CA GLU A 68 8.71 -1.43 -18.05
C GLU A 68 9.21 -1.02 -16.67
N ASN A 69 8.47 -1.32 -15.60
CA ASN A 69 8.89 -1.09 -14.22
C ASN A 69 10.21 -1.84 -13.93
N LEU A 70 10.27 -3.12 -14.28
CA LEU A 70 11.47 -3.94 -14.07
C LEU A 70 12.67 -3.38 -14.84
N ALA A 71 12.50 -3.00 -16.10
CA ALA A 71 13.57 -2.47 -16.93
C ALA A 71 14.09 -1.12 -16.41
N ALA A 72 13.22 -0.29 -15.84
CA ALA A 72 13.59 0.99 -15.27
C ALA A 72 14.34 0.86 -13.94
N GLU A 73 13.88 -0.05 -13.07
CA GLU A 73 14.40 -0.19 -11.71
C GLU A 73 15.61 -1.14 -11.65
N MET A 74 15.62 -2.21 -12.45
CA MET A 74 16.67 -3.24 -12.48
C MET A 74 17.15 -3.50 -13.91
N LYS A 75 18.08 -2.70 -14.37
CA LYS A 75 18.57 -2.72 -15.78
C LYS A 75 19.26 -4.03 -16.16
N ASP A 76 19.95 -4.67 -15.23
CA ASP A 76 20.74 -5.90 -15.46
C ASP A 76 20.65 -6.86 -14.24
N PHE A 77 21.52 -7.87 -14.22
CA PHE A 77 21.63 -8.86 -13.15
C PHE A 77 22.83 -8.59 -12.21
N ASP A 78 23.25 -7.33 -12.07
CA ASP A 78 24.28 -6.94 -11.11
C ASP A 78 23.66 -6.80 -9.71
N PHE A 79 23.74 -7.87 -8.93
CA PHE A 79 23.21 -7.91 -7.56
C PHE A 79 23.93 -6.93 -6.64
N ASP A 80 25.24 -6.85 -6.71
CA ASP A 80 26.03 -6.01 -5.80
C ASP A 80 25.74 -4.54 -6.02
N ARG A 81 25.62 -4.13 -7.28
CA ARG A 81 25.21 -2.77 -7.63
C ARG A 81 23.80 -2.45 -7.15
N THR A 82 22.85 -3.37 -7.36
CA THR A 82 21.47 -3.18 -6.92
C THR A 82 21.38 -3.12 -5.39
N HIS A 83 22.13 -3.95 -4.70
CA HIS A 83 22.22 -3.93 -3.24
C HIS A 83 22.81 -2.59 -2.73
N ALA A 84 23.92 -2.15 -3.32
CA ALA A 84 24.54 -0.87 -2.94
C ALA A 84 23.60 0.33 -3.16
N GLU A 85 22.83 0.32 -4.25
CA GLU A 85 21.84 1.36 -4.52
C GLU A 85 20.67 1.32 -3.50
N CYS A 86 20.17 0.15 -3.15
CA CYS A 86 19.17 0.01 -2.08
C CYS A 86 19.69 0.55 -0.73
N VAL A 87 20.93 0.19 -0.37
CA VAL A 87 21.56 0.70 0.86
C VAL A 87 21.66 2.23 0.83
N ARG A 88 22.07 2.80 -0.31
CA ARG A 88 22.16 4.25 -0.47
C ARG A 88 20.78 4.91 -0.30
N LEU A 89 19.76 4.44 -1.00
CA LEU A 89 18.41 5.00 -0.92
C LEU A 89 17.83 4.95 0.50
N TRP A 90 18.00 3.84 1.20
CA TRP A 90 17.55 3.73 2.60
C TRP A 90 18.33 4.64 3.53
N ASN A 91 19.64 4.79 3.33
CA ASN A 91 20.43 5.71 4.13
C ASN A 91 20.01 7.16 3.89
N ASP A 92 19.72 7.55 2.65
CA ASP A 92 19.23 8.90 2.32
C ASP A 92 17.89 9.19 3.01
N GLU A 93 16.96 8.22 3.02
CA GLU A 93 15.67 8.37 3.71
C GLU A 93 15.82 8.44 5.23
N LEU A 94 16.61 7.56 5.83
CA LEU A 94 16.83 7.53 7.27
C LEU A 94 17.62 8.75 7.78
N ALA A 95 18.51 9.30 6.95
CA ALA A 95 19.31 10.48 7.29
C ALA A 95 18.49 11.78 7.38
N LYS A 96 17.20 11.77 6.98
CA LYS A 96 16.28 12.90 7.20
C LYS A 96 16.09 13.23 8.68
N VAL A 97 16.36 12.27 9.56
CA VAL A 97 16.35 12.47 11.02
C VAL A 97 17.68 12.01 11.58
N SER A 98 18.45 12.94 12.15
CA SER A 98 19.71 12.65 12.83
C SER A 98 19.52 12.70 14.34
N VAL A 99 20.01 11.66 15.03
CA VAL A 99 19.99 11.59 16.50
C VAL A 99 21.39 11.51 17.06
N GLU A 100 21.64 12.25 18.13
CA GLU A 100 22.90 12.26 18.85
C GLU A 100 22.71 11.77 20.29
N GLY A 101 23.80 11.27 20.90
CA GLY A 101 23.75 10.68 22.25
C GLY A 101 23.18 9.25 22.24
N GLY A 102 22.92 8.73 23.44
CA GLY A 102 22.48 7.35 23.67
C GLY A 102 23.51 6.29 23.30
N THR A 103 23.14 5.04 23.51
CA THR A 103 23.93 3.86 23.15
C THR A 103 23.69 3.48 21.67
N ASP A 104 24.57 2.64 21.12
CA ASP A 104 24.37 2.13 19.74
C ASP A 104 23.11 1.27 19.63
N GLU A 105 22.69 0.60 20.69
CA GLU A 105 21.46 -0.17 20.73
C GLU A 105 20.22 0.74 20.68
N GLU A 106 20.20 1.81 21.45
CA GLU A 106 19.11 2.81 21.41
C GLU A 106 19.00 3.46 20.04
N LYS A 107 20.12 3.80 19.40
CA LYS A 107 20.13 4.31 18.03
C LYS A 107 19.61 3.28 17.03
N ARG A 108 19.96 2.00 17.19
CA ARG A 108 19.43 0.93 16.35
C ARG A 108 17.92 0.79 16.49
N VAL A 109 17.40 0.83 17.72
CA VAL A 109 15.95 0.80 17.97
C VAL A 109 15.28 2.00 17.32
N PHE A 110 15.84 3.20 17.47
CA PHE A 110 15.29 4.41 16.87
C PHE A 110 15.22 4.30 15.33
N TYR A 111 16.33 3.98 14.67
CA TYR A 111 16.35 3.90 13.21
C TYR A 111 15.53 2.72 12.67
N THR A 112 15.40 1.62 13.41
CA THR A 112 14.49 0.53 13.07
C THR A 112 13.02 1.00 13.12
N ALA A 113 12.66 1.76 14.16
CA ALA A 113 11.31 2.33 14.25
C ALA A 113 11.06 3.35 13.13
N LEU A 114 12.02 4.22 12.83
CA LEU A 114 11.93 5.17 11.71
C LEU A 114 11.76 4.44 10.38
N TYR A 115 12.55 3.39 10.12
CA TYR A 115 12.42 2.53 8.95
C TYR A 115 11.00 1.99 8.80
N HIS A 116 10.40 1.47 9.87
CA HIS A 116 9.03 0.95 9.84
C HIS A 116 8.00 2.01 9.45
N THR A 117 8.20 3.28 9.80
CA THR A 117 7.29 4.37 9.41
C THR A 117 7.35 4.71 7.91
N LEU A 118 8.35 4.19 7.18
CA LEU A 118 8.58 4.45 5.76
C LEU A 118 8.09 3.31 4.84
N ILE A 119 7.66 2.18 5.41
CA ILE A 119 7.23 1.02 4.62
C ILE A 119 5.89 1.26 3.94
N ASP A 120 4.92 1.79 4.68
CA ASP A 120 3.57 2.10 4.19
C ASP A 120 3.22 3.58 4.48
N PRO A 121 2.41 4.20 3.62
CA PRO A 121 1.70 3.70 2.45
C PRO A 121 2.62 3.53 1.23
N ARG A 122 2.58 2.35 0.63
CA ARG A 122 3.43 2.01 -0.51
C ARG A 122 2.89 2.48 -1.85
N LEU A 123 3.76 2.55 -2.84
CA LEU A 123 3.38 2.87 -4.21
C LEU A 123 2.60 1.73 -4.85
N CYS A 124 1.59 2.07 -5.65
CA CYS A 124 0.87 1.13 -6.50
C CYS A 124 0.61 1.67 -7.91
N SER A 125 1.17 2.82 -8.28
CA SER A 125 1.25 3.27 -9.66
C SER A 125 2.51 2.76 -10.35
N ASP A 126 2.40 2.52 -11.64
CA ASP A 126 3.50 2.18 -12.51
C ASP A 126 4.39 3.39 -12.82
N ILE A 127 5.57 3.16 -13.38
CA ILE A 127 6.54 4.22 -13.69
C ILE A 127 6.00 5.25 -14.68
N ASN A 128 5.08 4.85 -15.56
CA ASN A 128 4.40 5.74 -16.51
C ASN A 128 3.23 6.52 -15.88
N GLY A 129 2.97 6.34 -14.58
CA GLY A 129 1.88 6.98 -13.85
C GLY A 129 0.54 6.26 -13.96
N GLU A 130 0.45 5.10 -14.62
CA GLU A 130 -0.78 4.31 -14.67
C GLU A 130 -1.02 3.57 -13.34
N TYR A 131 -2.31 3.43 -12.99
CA TYR A 131 -2.74 2.67 -11.81
C TYR A 131 -4.16 2.15 -12.00
N THR A 132 -4.51 1.08 -11.32
CA THR A 132 -5.89 0.60 -11.25
C THR A 132 -6.66 1.42 -10.21
N GLY A 133 -7.77 2.01 -10.62
CA GLY A 133 -8.64 2.80 -9.75
C GLY A 133 -9.61 1.95 -8.92
N ALA A 134 -10.33 2.61 -8.01
CA ALA A 134 -11.40 1.98 -7.21
C ALA A 134 -12.59 1.52 -8.08
N ASP A 135 -12.79 2.12 -9.25
CA ASP A 135 -13.75 1.71 -10.27
C ASP A 135 -13.26 0.52 -11.14
N LYS A 136 -12.09 -0.05 -10.81
CA LYS A 136 -11.43 -1.13 -11.54
C LYS A 136 -11.01 -0.78 -12.97
N LYS A 137 -10.95 0.51 -13.30
CA LYS A 137 -10.42 0.98 -14.58
C LYS A 137 -8.97 1.41 -14.42
N ILE A 138 -8.24 1.45 -15.52
CA ILE A 138 -6.88 2.00 -15.55
C ILE A 138 -6.99 3.51 -15.69
N HIS A 139 -6.35 4.21 -14.77
CA HIS A 139 -6.18 5.65 -14.75
C HIS A 139 -4.72 6.00 -14.92
N GLN A 140 -4.45 7.25 -15.28
CA GLN A 140 -3.08 7.77 -15.40
C GLN A 140 -3.00 9.17 -14.78
N THR A 141 -1.95 9.42 -14.03
CA THR A 141 -1.67 10.74 -13.47
C THR A 141 -0.17 11.06 -13.55
N GLY A 142 0.15 12.33 -13.79
CA GLY A 142 1.50 12.87 -13.66
C GLY A 142 1.62 13.84 -12.48
N LYS A 143 0.55 14.00 -11.68
CA LYS A 143 0.51 14.99 -10.58
C LYS A 143 0.90 14.39 -9.22
N PHE A 144 0.65 13.12 -9.01
CA PHE A 144 0.97 12.41 -7.79
C PHE A 144 1.28 10.95 -8.09
N ARG A 145 1.87 10.24 -7.16
CA ARG A 145 2.07 8.78 -7.24
C ARG A 145 0.99 8.10 -6.41
N LYS A 146 0.23 7.20 -7.04
CA LYS A 146 -0.85 6.49 -6.36
C LYS A 146 -0.28 5.62 -5.25
N ARG A 147 -0.82 5.78 -4.04
CA ARG A 147 -0.46 5.01 -2.86
C ARG A 147 -1.58 4.12 -2.38
N THR A 148 -1.21 3.06 -1.68
CA THR A 148 -2.11 2.08 -1.08
C THR A 148 -1.58 1.62 0.28
N ILE A 149 -2.36 0.82 0.99
CA ILE A 149 -2.13 0.38 2.37
C ILE A 149 -2.22 1.59 3.32
N PHE A 150 -3.42 2.13 3.40
CA PHE A 150 -3.73 3.15 4.39
C PHE A 150 -4.42 2.51 5.60
N SER A 151 -3.64 2.18 6.62
CA SER A 151 -4.12 1.71 7.92
C SER A 151 -4.46 2.91 8.81
N GLY A 152 -5.51 3.63 8.45
CA GLY A 152 -5.77 4.98 8.97
C GLY A 152 -5.82 5.07 10.48
N TRP A 153 -6.50 4.14 11.16
CA TRP A 153 -6.60 4.10 12.61
C TRP A 153 -5.24 4.00 13.31
N ASP A 154 -4.31 3.27 12.71
CA ASP A 154 -2.97 3.09 13.28
C ASP A 154 -2.07 4.28 13.03
N VAL A 155 -2.09 4.84 11.81
CA VAL A 155 -1.07 5.78 11.33
C VAL A 155 -1.38 7.25 11.59
N PHE A 156 -2.66 7.63 11.82
CA PHE A 156 -3.04 9.05 11.94
C PHE A 156 -2.45 9.73 13.18
N ARG A 157 -2.18 8.98 14.25
CA ARG A 157 -1.76 9.50 15.56
C ARG A 157 -0.34 10.03 15.58
N SER A 158 0.58 9.36 14.90
CA SER A 158 2.01 9.68 14.97
C SER A 158 2.73 9.54 13.64
N GLN A 159 2.53 8.44 12.90
CA GLN A 159 3.24 8.21 11.63
C GLN A 159 2.93 9.31 10.62
N MET A 160 1.67 9.59 10.33
CA MET A 160 1.31 10.64 9.36
C MET A 160 1.74 12.04 9.82
N PRO A 161 1.55 12.46 11.08
CA PRO A 161 2.14 13.70 11.60
C PRO A 161 3.66 13.80 11.44
N LEU A 162 4.40 12.71 11.65
CA LEU A 162 5.84 12.66 11.39
C LEU A 162 6.13 12.83 9.89
N GLN A 163 5.43 12.08 9.04
CA GLN A 163 5.63 12.14 7.59
C GLN A 163 5.33 13.52 7.00
N THR A 164 4.40 14.29 7.56
CA THR A 164 4.18 15.67 7.12
C THR A 164 5.41 16.58 7.33
N ILE A 165 6.34 16.19 8.21
CA ILE A 165 7.58 16.93 8.48
C ILE A 165 8.71 16.42 7.59
N ILE A 166 8.91 15.11 7.50
CA ILE A 166 10.07 14.51 6.84
C ILE A 166 9.81 14.12 5.37
N ASN A 167 8.55 13.88 4.99
CA ASN A 167 8.15 13.44 3.66
C ASN A 167 6.82 14.09 3.19
N PRO A 168 6.71 15.42 3.12
CA PRO A 168 5.47 16.11 2.77
C PRO A 168 4.91 15.72 1.39
N GLU A 169 5.79 15.42 0.44
CA GLU A 169 5.39 14.95 -0.90
C GLU A 169 4.69 13.59 -0.83
N MET A 170 5.19 12.68 0.00
CA MET A 170 4.53 11.39 0.21
C MET A 170 3.15 11.54 0.83
N VAL A 171 2.98 12.47 1.77
CA VAL A 171 1.68 12.77 2.36
C VAL A 171 0.73 13.39 1.33
N ASN A 172 1.24 14.26 0.47
CA ASN A 172 0.47 14.80 -0.63
C ASN A 172 0.00 13.71 -1.61
N ASP A 173 0.88 12.78 -1.97
CA ASP A 173 0.55 11.59 -2.78
C ASP A 173 -0.57 10.78 -2.12
N LEU A 174 -0.49 10.56 -0.79
CA LEU A 174 -1.50 9.81 -0.05
C LEU A 174 -2.85 10.52 -0.03
N VAL A 175 -2.86 11.82 0.25
CA VAL A 175 -4.11 12.61 0.27
C VAL A 175 -4.79 12.57 -1.09
N ASN A 176 -4.05 12.79 -2.18
CA ASN A 176 -4.57 12.63 -3.54
C ASN A 176 -5.14 11.22 -3.74
N SER A 177 -4.42 10.19 -3.29
CA SER A 177 -4.86 8.79 -3.43
C SER A 177 -6.18 8.52 -2.73
N LEU A 178 -6.37 9.04 -1.51
CA LEU A 178 -7.62 8.89 -0.75
C LEU A 178 -8.79 9.63 -1.41
N VAL A 179 -8.54 10.84 -1.92
CA VAL A 179 -9.54 11.64 -2.64
C VAL A 179 -9.96 10.94 -3.94
N GLU A 180 -9.02 10.40 -4.69
CA GLU A 180 -9.31 9.65 -5.93
C GLU A 180 -10.06 8.36 -5.66
N ILE A 181 -9.76 7.62 -4.59
CA ILE A 181 -10.53 6.44 -4.21
C ILE A 181 -11.98 6.80 -3.92
N ALA A 182 -12.21 7.87 -3.16
CA ALA A 182 -13.55 8.35 -2.84
C ALA A 182 -14.35 8.74 -4.08
N ASP A 183 -13.68 9.36 -5.05
CA ASP A 183 -14.26 9.76 -6.33
C ASP A 183 -14.56 8.55 -7.21
N GLN A 184 -13.57 7.72 -7.48
CA GLN A 184 -13.66 6.58 -8.40
C GLN A 184 -14.58 5.46 -7.89
N SER A 185 -14.69 5.28 -6.57
CA SER A 185 -15.65 4.34 -6.01
C SER A 185 -17.10 4.81 -6.13
N GLY A 186 -17.32 6.10 -6.42
CA GLY A 186 -18.64 6.73 -6.40
C GLY A 186 -19.24 6.91 -5.00
N ASN A 187 -18.48 6.59 -3.97
CA ASN A 187 -18.96 6.67 -2.58
C ASN A 187 -18.92 8.09 -2.03
N GLU A 188 -18.04 8.95 -2.55
CA GLU A 188 -17.84 10.32 -2.11
C GLU A 188 -17.53 10.46 -0.61
N TYR A 189 -16.88 9.49 -0.01
CA TYR A 189 -16.35 9.53 1.36
C TYR A 189 -14.98 8.88 1.44
N LEU A 190 -14.19 9.28 2.45
CA LEU A 190 -12.81 8.83 2.63
C LEU A 190 -12.75 7.46 3.29
N GLU A 191 -11.83 6.63 2.81
CA GLU A 191 -11.61 5.30 3.36
C GLU A 191 -10.97 5.37 4.75
N ARG A 192 -11.43 4.49 5.64
CA ARG A 192 -10.88 4.33 6.98
C ARG A 192 -9.65 3.44 6.99
N TRP A 193 -9.71 2.34 6.25
CA TRP A 193 -8.65 1.38 6.09
C TRP A 193 -8.68 0.82 4.67
N GLU A 194 -7.71 1.20 3.85
CA GLU A 194 -7.69 0.90 2.43
C GLU A 194 -6.59 -0.11 2.10
N LEU A 195 -6.91 -1.07 1.23
CA LEU A 195 -6.00 -2.06 0.69
C LEU A 195 -6.27 -2.25 -0.81
N LEU A 196 -5.35 -1.79 -1.67
CA LEU A 196 -5.43 -1.91 -3.13
C LEU A 196 -6.80 -1.45 -3.68
N ASN A 197 -7.23 -0.26 -3.26
CA ASN A 197 -8.54 0.36 -3.58
C ASN A 197 -9.75 -0.41 -3.02
N ALA A 198 -9.55 -1.36 -2.14
CA ALA A 198 -10.64 -2.07 -1.47
C ALA A 198 -10.84 -1.53 -0.06
N TYR A 199 -12.10 -1.22 0.27
CA TYR A 199 -12.49 -0.92 1.63
C TYR A 199 -12.50 -2.19 2.46
N SER A 200 -11.68 -2.25 3.49
CA SER A 200 -11.55 -3.47 4.31
C SER A 200 -12.59 -3.59 5.41
N GLY A 201 -13.27 -2.48 5.78
CA GLY A 201 -14.15 -2.41 6.93
C GLY A 201 -13.45 -2.56 8.29
N CYS A 202 -12.12 -2.61 8.30
CA CYS A 202 -11.35 -2.77 9.54
C CYS A 202 -11.35 -1.50 10.39
N MET A 203 -11.21 -1.69 11.71
CA MET A 203 -11.06 -0.64 12.72
C MET A 203 -12.30 0.25 12.85
N VAL A 204 -12.14 1.41 13.47
CA VAL A 204 -13.22 2.34 13.80
C VAL A 204 -12.84 3.77 13.42
N GLY A 205 -13.83 4.66 13.39
CA GLY A 205 -13.68 6.11 13.20
C GLY A 205 -13.34 6.56 11.77
N ASN A 206 -12.90 7.79 11.64
CA ASN A 206 -12.67 8.47 10.37
C ASN A 206 -11.24 9.09 10.30
N PRO A 207 -10.17 8.30 10.43
CA PRO A 207 -8.80 8.78 10.57
C PRO A 207 -8.31 9.60 9.37
N ALA A 208 -8.84 9.35 8.17
CA ALA A 208 -8.50 10.09 6.98
C ALA A 208 -8.81 11.60 7.12
N ILE A 209 -9.88 11.97 7.85
CA ILE A 209 -10.20 13.37 8.11
C ILE A 209 -9.06 14.04 8.88
N SER A 210 -8.56 13.38 9.93
CA SER A 210 -7.44 13.89 10.74
C SER A 210 -6.18 14.06 9.89
N VAL A 211 -5.86 13.09 9.03
CA VAL A 211 -4.71 13.15 8.12
C VAL A 211 -4.84 14.32 7.14
N LEU A 212 -6.01 14.50 6.53
CA LEU A 212 -6.26 15.60 5.60
C LEU A 212 -6.17 16.97 6.30
N CYS A 213 -6.76 17.09 7.48
CA CYS A 213 -6.72 18.34 8.27
C CYS A 213 -5.30 18.70 8.68
N ASP A 214 -4.51 17.73 9.14
CA ASP A 214 -3.11 17.96 9.55
C ASP A 214 -2.26 18.37 8.34
N ALA A 215 -2.37 17.65 7.21
CA ALA A 215 -1.70 17.98 5.96
C ALA A 215 -2.04 19.41 5.50
N TYR A 216 -3.33 19.77 5.45
CA TYR A 216 -3.79 21.08 5.05
C TYR A 216 -3.24 22.20 5.96
N ARG A 217 -3.27 22.02 7.28
CA ARG A 217 -2.77 23.00 8.24
C ARG A 217 -1.27 23.21 8.14
N LYS A 218 -0.52 22.17 7.75
CA LYS A 218 0.93 22.22 7.55
C LYS A 218 1.34 22.70 6.15
N GLY A 219 0.37 23.10 5.31
CA GLY A 219 0.63 23.70 4.00
C GLY A 219 0.76 22.69 2.87
N ILE A 220 0.51 21.41 3.11
CA ILE A 220 0.46 20.36 2.08
C ILE A 220 -0.91 20.45 1.40
N ARG A 221 -0.98 21.04 0.19
CA ARG A 221 -2.24 21.42 -0.46
C ARG A 221 -2.26 21.21 -1.97
N ASP A 222 -1.34 20.42 -2.51
CA ASP A 222 -1.30 20.12 -3.95
C ASP A 222 -2.25 18.96 -4.30
N TYR A 223 -3.52 19.19 -3.98
CA TYR A 223 -4.66 18.33 -4.28
C TYR A 223 -5.93 19.18 -4.41
N ASP A 224 -7.03 18.60 -4.88
CA ASP A 224 -8.33 19.29 -4.92
C ASP A 224 -8.89 19.47 -3.51
N VAL A 225 -8.58 20.61 -2.89
CA VAL A 225 -8.94 20.94 -1.51
C VAL A 225 -10.45 20.97 -1.32
N GLU A 226 -11.21 21.52 -2.28
CA GLU A 226 -12.67 21.62 -2.19
C GLU A 226 -13.31 20.23 -2.26
N LYS A 227 -12.83 19.36 -3.14
CA LYS A 227 -13.27 17.97 -3.24
C LYS A 227 -12.92 17.21 -1.96
N ALA A 228 -11.69 17.35 -1.46
CA ALA A 228 -11.23 16.73 -0.22
C ALA A 228 -12.09 17.18 0.99
N TYR A 229 -12.40 18.46 1.10
CA TYR A 229 -13.28 18.99 2.15
C TYR A 229 -14.69 18.41 2.05
N ARG A 230 -15.26 18.39 0.84
CA ARG A 230 -16.59 17.80 0.62
C ARG A 230 -16.64 16.34 1.04
N TYR A 231 -15.63 15.55 0.68
CA TYR A 231 -15.58 14.13 1.05
C TYR A 231 -15.31 13.94 2.55
N ALA A 232 -14.49 14.77 3.18
CA ALA A 232 -14.33 14.79 4.63
C ALA A 232 -15.67 15.08 5.35
N LEU A 233 -16.43 16.05 4.85
CA LEU A 233 -17.75 16.38 5.39
C LEU A 233 -18.75 15.24 5.20
N ASN A 234 -18.78 14.62 4.03
CA ASN A 234 -19.62 13.44 3.78
C ASN A 234 -19.25 12.30 4.72
N THR A 235 -17.95 12.05 4.90
CA THR A 235 -17.44 11.02 5.82
C THR A 235 -17.88 11.27 7.25
N SER A 236 -17.78 12.52 7.74
CA SER A 236 -18.18 12.88 9.12
C SER A 236 -19.68 12.75 9.37
N ARG A 237 -20.50 12.87 8.32
CA ARG A 237 -21.96 12.79 8.39
C ARG A 237 -22.50 11.39 8.09
N ARG A 238 -21.64 10.48 7.68
CA ARG A 238 -22.04 9.13 7.36
C ARG A 238 -22.40 8.39 8.63
N PHE A 239 -23.66 8.07 8.75
CA PHE A 239 -24.13 7.12 9.75
C PHE A 239 -23.90 5.73 9.17
N SER A 240 -22.91 5.04 9.67
CA SER A 240 -22.67 3.69 9.22
C SER A 240 -23.73 2.75 9.76
N ASN A 241 -24.20 1.89 8.90
CA ASN A 241 -24.70 0.59 9.31
C ASN A 241 -23.53 -0.20 9.90
N ASN A 242 -23.81 -1.32 10.56
CA ASN A 242 -22.85 -2.17 11.29
C ASN A 242 -21.51 -2.46 10.56
N ASP A 243 -21.45 -2.26 9.26
CA ASP A 243 -20.28 -2.57 8.44
C ASP A 243 -19.11 -1.60 8.60
N ASP A 244 -19.37 -0.38 9.08
CA ASP A 244 -18.33 0.65 9.20
C ASP A 244 -17.76 0.76 10.62
N GLY A 245 -18.21 -0.05 11.56
CA GLY A 245 -17.81 0.05 12.96
C GLY A 245 -18.23 1.35 13.63
N TYR A 246 -19.05 2.16 12.97
CA TYR A 246 -19.54 3.44 13.43
C TYR A 246 -21.07 3.35 13.60
N THR A 247 -21.52 3.23 14.82
CA THR A 247 -22.96 3.23 15.16
C THR A 247 -23.31 4.53 15.87
N PRO A 248 -24.41 5.21 15.51
CA PRO A 248 -24.89 6.34 16.29
C PRO A 248 -25.05 5.92 17.75
N GLY A 249 -24.41 6.66 18.66
CA GLY A 249 -24.40 6.32 20.09
C GLY A 249 -23.25 5.43 20.55
N ASN A 250 -22.36 4.99 19.67
CA ASN A 250 -21.11 4.35 20.07
C ASN A 250 -20.10 5.42 20.47
N ILE A 251 -20.13 5.79 21.73
CA ILE A 251 -19.30 6.86 22.32
C ILE A 251 -17.80 6.60 22.13
N SER A 252 -17.37 5.33 22.13
CA SER A 252 -15.95 5.00 21.96
C SER A 252 -15.42 5.35 20.57
N CYS A 253 -16.25 5.22 19.54
CA CYS A 253 -15.85 5.63 18.17
C CYS A 253 -15.82 7.14 18.00
N THR A 254 -16.66 7.87 18.73
CA THR A 254 -16.73 9.33 18.70
C THR A 254 -15.57 9.94 19.48
N LEU A 255 -15.30 9.46 20.68
CA LEU A 255 -14.26 9.98 21.57
C LEU A 255 -12.82 9.78 21.05
N GLU A 256 -12.58 8.81 20.17
CA GLU A 256 -11.25 8.64 19.57
C GLU A 256 -10.85 9.76 18.60
N TYR A 257 -11.80 10.58 18.15
CA TYR A 257 -11.59 11.61 17.12
C TYR A 257 -11.91 13.04 17.55
N ASP A 258 -12.43 13.22 18.74
CA ASP A 258 -12.69 14.54 19.33
C ASP A 258 -11.46 15.15 20.05
N TYR A 259 -10.27 14.51 19.89
CA TYR A 259 -9.02 14.99 20.48
C TYR A 259 -8.02 15.47 19.44
#